data_bb54d3c40d14e42727caba6c92121cb0
#
_entry.id   bb54d3c40d14e42727caba6c92121cb0
#
_cell.length_a   1.000
_cell.length_b   1.000
_cell.length_c   1.000
_cell.angle_alpha   90.00
_cell.angle_beta   90.00
_cell.angle_gamma   90.00
#
_symmetry.space_group_name_H-M   'P 1'
#
loop_
_entity.id
_entity.type
_entity.pdbx_description
1 polymer ?
#
loop_
_entity_poly.entity_id
_entity_poly.type
_entity_poly.pdbx_seq_one_letter_code
_entity_poly.pdbx_strand_id
1 'polypeptide(L)'
;MLKKLKILWVTLLAIFLAAFLLFEYMDEGLPKGEQGAEADQLARTMMASINDQAWQNTGALSWGYDDRTFVWDKKKHLAKVNYNEHQVLLDIDNRRGLIVNENPELSLEEKKEICHWAWRYWCNDSFWLNPVSKVFDPGTERSLVTWHGQKTLLVTYTSGGSTPGDSYLWILDENGRPKSWKLWVSIIPIGGMRFSWDKWVELETGVMVSTYHFNPVKTIPLHNPVGKTNLSDMFEEDIFTPLFSDSSALIPF
;
A
#
# COMPACT_ATOMS: atom_id res chain seq x y z
N MET A 1 -17.72 46.44 -19.02
CA MET A 1 -17.98 45.04 -18.66
C MET A 1 -17.22 44.06 -19.55
N LEU A 2 -17.33 44.10 -20.85
CA LEU A 2 -16.64 43.20 -21.81
C LEU A 2 -15.10 43.19 -21.70
N LYS A 3 -14.46 44.34 -21.47
CA LYS A 3 -12.98 44.42 -21.34
C LYS A 3 -12.46 43.70 -20.08
N LYS A 4 -13.17 43.83 -18.96
CA LYS A 4 -12.85 43.11 -17.72
C LYS A 4 -13.06 41.61 -17.88
N LEU A 5 -14.11 41.19 -18.59
CA LEU A 5 -14.37 39.77 -18.88
C LEU A 5 -13.28 39.18 -19.78
N LYS A 6 -12.83 39.88 -20.82
CA LYS A 6 -11.70 39.42 -21.67
C LYS A 6 -10.39 39.25 -20.86
N ILE A 7 -10.08 40.21 -19.98
CA ILE A 7 -8.88 40.11 -19.11
C ILE A 7 -9.01 38.87 -18.21
N LEU A 8 -10.17 38.63 -17.59
CA LEU A 8 -10.41 37.48 -16.77
C LEU A 8 -10.16 36.15 -17.53
N TRP A 9 -10.73 36.05 -18.76
CA TRP A 9 -10.54 34.86 -19.59
C TRP A 9 -9.06 34.61 -19.98
N VAL A 10 -8.35 35.69 -20.34
CA VAL A 10 -6.92 35.59 -20.68
C VAL A 10 -6.09 35.15 -19.45
N THR A 11 -6.41 35.69 -18.27
CA THR A 11 -5.74 35.30 -17.03
C THR A 11 -5.99 33.82 -16.67
N LEU A 12 -7.26 33.37 -16.77
CA LEU A 12 -7.61 31.98 -16.52
C LEU A 12 -6.92 31.02 -17.51
N LEU A 13 -6.86 31.40 -18.80
CA LEU A 13 -6.17 30.63 -19.82
C LEU A 13 -4.66 30.54 -19.53
N ALA A 14 -4.04 31.64 -19.11
CA ALA A 14 -2.63 31.69 -18.76
C ALA A 14 -2.33 30.81 -17.54
N ILE A 15 -3.17 30.84 -16.50
CA ILE A 15 -3.07 29.97 -15.32
C ILE A 15 -3.22 28.50 -15.72
N PHE A 16 -4.22 28.17 -16.55
CA PHE A 16 -4.43 26.82 -17.04
C PHE A 16 -3.22 26.30 -17.84
N LEU A 17 -2.69 27.14 -18.74
CA LEU A 17 -1.52 26.77 -19.54
C LEU A 17 -0.28 26.56 -18.64
N ALA A 18 -0.07 27.45 -17.66
CA ALA A 18 1.03 27.29 -16.70
C ALA A 18 0.88 26.01 -15.86
N ALA A 19 -0.31 25.69 -15.39
CA ALA A 19 -0.61 24.46 -14.66
C ALA A 19 -0.41 23.22 -15.55
N PHE A 20 -0.82 23.26 -16.81
CA PHE A 20 -0.61 22.19 -17.78
C PHE A 20 0.89 21.95 -18.06
N LEU A 21 1.65 23.01 -18.29
CA LEU A 21 3.09 22.89 -18.50
C LEU A 21 3.83 22.39 -17.26
N LEU A 22 3.38 22.77 -16.07
CA LEU A 22 3.90 22.24 -14.81
C LEU A 22 3.59 20.74 -14.65
N PHE A 23 2.37 20.34 -15.01
CA PHE A 23 1.96 18.94 -15.00
C PHE A 23 2.83 18.10 -15.95
N GLU A 24 2.98 18.52 -17.21
CA GLU A 24 3.84 17.85 -18.19
C GLU A 24 5.31 17.80 -17.76
N TYR A 25 5.80 18.84 -17.07
CA TYR A 25 7.16 18.85 -16.52
C TYR A 25 7.34 17.89 -15.34
N MET A 26 6.30 17.69 -14.54
CA MET A 26 6.34 16.81 -13.36
C MET A 26 6.02 15.36 -13.68
N ASP A 27 5.30 15.10 -14.78
CA ASP A 27 4.93 13.73 -15.18
C ASP A 27 6.13 13.03 -15.85
N GLU A 28 6.61 11.99 -15.17
CA GLU A 28 7.68 11.16 -15.71
C GLU A 28 7.08 9.90 -16.34
N GLY A 29 7.45 9.61 -17.59
CA GLY A 29 7.09 8.35 -18.23
C GLY A 29 7.67 7.14 -17.48
N LEU A 30 6.95 6.02 -17.52
CA LEU A 30 7.44 4.76 -16.94
C LEU A 30 8.75 4.36 -17.62
N PRO A 31 9.86 4.18 -16.87
CA PRO A 31 11.14 3.80 -17.46
C PRO A 31 11.08 2.38 -18.02
N LYS A 32 11.81 2.15 -19.11
CA LYS A 32 12.00 0.81 -19.66
C LYS A 32 13.18 0.16 -18.95
N GLY A 33 12.99 -1.10 -18.54
CA GLY A 33 14.02 -1.89 -17.88
C GLY A 33 14.24 -3.22 -18.61
N GLU A 34 15.30 -3.91 -18.24
CA GLU A 34 15.65 -5.24 -18.76
C GLU A 34 15.26 -6.30 -17.72
N GLN A 35 14.40 -7.25 -18.12
CA GLN A 35 14.06 -8.40 -17.30
C GLN A 35 15.22 -9.40 -17.29
N GLY A 36 15.35 -10.18 -16.25
CA GLY A 36 16.34 -11.26 -16.19
C GLY A 36 16.97 -11.44 -14.81
N ALA A 37 18.00 -12.29 -14.78
CA ALA A 37 18.64 -12.74 -13.55
C ALA A 37 19.22 -11.58 -12.69
N GLU A 38 19.70 -10.51 -13.31
CA GLU A 38 20.22 -9.35 -12.55
C GLU A 38 19.11 -8.59 -11.81
N ALA A 39 17.92 -8.42 -12.42
CA ALA A 39 16.77 -7.81 -11.77
C ALA A 39 16.29 -8.67 -10.58
N ASP A 40 16.20 -9.99 -10.81
CA ASP A 40 15.84 -10.93 -9.74
C ASP A 40 16.87 -10.97 -8.60
N GLN A 41 18.17 -10.88 -8.91
CA GLN A 41 19.23 -10.82 -7.91
C GLN A 41 19.11 -9.53 -7.08
N LEU A 42 18.85 -8.39 -7.71
CA LEU A 42 18.67 -7.12 -7.00
C LEU A 42 17.43 -7.17 -6.08
N ALA A 43 16.34 -7.79 -6.56
CA ALA A 43 15.15 -8.02 -5.75
C ALA A 43 15.44 -8.89 -4.52
N ARG A 44 16.19 -9.99 -4.68
CA ARG A 44 16.59 -10.84 -3.55
C ARG A 44 17.50 -10.11 -2.56
N THR A 45 18.41 -9.26 -3.04
CA THR A 45 19.23 -8.41 -2.19
C THR A 45 18.37 -7.47 -1.36
N MET A 46 17.37 -6.84 -1.99
CA MET A 46 16.41 -5.97 -1.31
C MET A 46 15.61 -6.73 -0.24
N MET A 47 15.09 -7.91 -0.54
CA MET A 47 14.38 -8.76 0.42
C MET A 47 15.27 -9.19 1.60
N ALA A 48 16.50 -9.58 1.32
CA ALA A 48 17.46 -9.95 2.36
C ALA A 48 17.75 -8.79 3.31
N SER A 49 17.78 -7.55 2.81
CA SER A 49 18.07 -6.35 3.62
C SER A 49 17.02 -6.06 4.69
N ILE A 50 15.81 -6.59 4.54
CA ILE A 50 14.71 -6.46 5.51
C ILE A 50 14.48 -7.72 6.33
N ASN A 51 15.30 -8.77 6.16
CA ASN A 51 15.10 -10.08 6.75
C ASN A 51 13.76 -10.73 6.34
N ASP A 52 13.55 -10.94 5.04
CA ASP A 52 12.31 -11.50 4.49
C ASP A 52 11.97 -12.88 5.09
N GLN A 53 12.94 -13.66 5.49
CA GLN A 53 12.68 -14.93 6.21
C GLN A 53 11.91 -14.69 7.51
N ALA A 54 12.23 -13.64 8.25
CA ALA A 54 11.47 -13.24 9.43
C ALA A 54 10.06 -12.75 9.08
N TRP A 55 9.88 -12.09 7.92
CA TRP A 55 8.56 -11.75 7.42
C TRP A 55 7.71 -12.99 7.15
N GLN A 56 8.28 -14.05 6.58
CA GLN A 56 7.56 -15.31 6.35
C GLN A 56 7.13 -15.95 7.68
N ASN A 57 7.96 -15.83 8.72
CA ASN A 57 7.66 -16.34 10.05
C ASN A 57 6.71 -15.43 10.87
N THR A 58 6.51 -14.20 10.46
CA THR A 58 5.54 -13.29 11.09
C THR A 58 4.14 -13.72 10.69
N GLY A 59 3.34 -14.20 11.63
CA GLY A 59 1.99 -14.71 11.38
C GLY A 59 0.89 -13.71 11.70
N ALA A 60 1.16 -12.74 12.57
CA ALA A 60 0.22 -11.69 12.92
C ALA A 60 0.89 -10.31 12.95
N LEU A 61 0.16 -9.30 12.50
CA LEU A 61 0.61 -7.92 12.41
C LEU A 61 -0.47 -6.97 12.93
N SER A 62 -0.04 -5.88 13.57
CA SER A 62 -0.91 -4.72 13.80
C SER A 62 -0.15 -3.43 13.52
N TRP A 63 -0.84 -2.42 13.03
CA TRP A 63 -0.29 -1.08 12.77
C TRP A 63 -1.42 -0.05 12.69
N GLY A 64 -1.06 1.22 12.72
CA GLY A 64 -1.96 2.34 12.46
C GLY A 64 -1.47 3.19 11.28
N TYR A 65 -2.38 3.81 10.59
CA TYR A 65 -2.12 4.87 9.61
C TYR A 65 -3.27 5.87 9.62
N ASP A 66 -2.95 7.15 9.83
CA ASP A 66 -3.93 8.22 9.96
C ASP A 66 -4.88 7.91 11.14
N ASP A 67 -6.19 7.87 10.93
CA ASP A 67 -7.21 7.49 11.91
C ASP A 67 -7.56 5.99 11.87
N ARG A 68 -6.89 5.21 11.03
CA ARG A 68 -7.15 3.77 10.82
C ARG A 68 -6.22 2.90 11.66
N THR A 69 -6.77 1.79 12.13
CA THR A 69 -5.96 0.73 12.77
C THR A 69 -6.27 -0.62 12.14
N PHE A 70 -5.23 -1.45 12.08
CA PHE A 70 -5.26 -2.73 11.42
C PHE A 70 -4.74 -3.83 12.35
N VAL A 71 -5.38 -5.00 12.28
CA VAL A 71 -4.82 -6.26 12.74
C VAL A 71 -4.94 -7.26 11.59
N TRP A 72 -3.86 -7.95 11.27
CA TRP A 72 -3.82 -8.91 10.18
C TRP A 72 -3.32 -10.27 10.69
N ASP A 73 -4.19 -11.28 10.69
CA ASP A 73 -3.77 -12.68 10.77
C ASP A 73 -3.32 -13.12 9.37
N LYS A 74 -2.00 -13.09 9.16
CA LYS A 74 -1.38 -13.45 7.88
C LYS A 74 -1.55 -14.93 7.54
N LYS A 75 -1.61 -15.79 8.57
CA LYS A 75 -1.73 -17.25 8.38
C LYS A 75 -3.11 -17.65 7.90
N LYS A 76 -4.15 -16.99 8.41
CA LYS A 76 -5.55 -17.26 8.06
C LYS A 76 -6.09 -16.31 6.99
N HIS A 77 -5.29 -15.31 6.54
CA HIS A 77 -5.71 -14.25 5.62
C HIS A 77 -6.94 -13.47 6.09
N LEU A 78 -6.97 -13.16 7.40
CA LEU A 78 -8.05 -12.41 8.03
C LEU A 78 -7.55 -11.03 8.45
N ALA A 79 -8.36 -10.00 8.28
CA ALA A 79 -8.00 -8.66 8.75
C ALA A 79 -9.13 -8.00 9.57
N LYS A 80 -8.75 -7.30 10.63
CA LYS A 80 -9.60 -6.34 11.33
C LYS A 80 -9.18 -4.94 10.92
N VAL A 81 -10.14 -4.16 10.47
CA VAL A 81 -9.93 -2.77 10.05
C VAL A 81 -10.87 -1.89 10.84
N ASN A 82 -10.29 -0.93 11.57
CA ASN A 82 -11.07 0.14 12.18
C ASN A 82 -10.81 1.42 11.39
N TYR A 83 -11.86 2.12 11.00
CA TYR A 83 -11.80 3.40 10.30
C TYR A 83 -13.09 4.18 10.52
N ASN A 84 -12.99 5.49 10.67
CA ASN A 84 -14.09 6.31 11.15
C ASN A 84 -14.75 5.65 12.38
N GLU A 85 -16.08 5.48 12.37
CA GLU A 85 -16.84 4.74 13.39
C GLU A 85 -16.95 3.24 13.15
N HIS A 86 -16.42 2.73 12.02
CA HIS A 86 -16.62 1.34 11.62
C HIS A 86 -15.53 0.41 12.16
N GLN A 87 -15.95 -0.77 12.56
CA GLN A 87 -15.11 -1.88 12.96
C GLN A 87 -15.46 -3.10 12.10
N VAL A 88 -14.58 -3.46 11.16
CA VAL A 88 -14.86 -4.47 10.14
C VAL A 88 -13.85 -5.62 10.26
N LEU A 89 -14.37 -6.85 10.32
CA LEU A 89 -13.60 -8.07 10.15
C LEU A 89 -13.71 -8.53 8.69
N LEU A 90 -12.59 -8.92 8.09
CA LEU A 90 -12.50 -9.32 6.70
C LEU A 90 -11.97 -10.75 6.58
N ASP A 91 -12.67 -11.58 5.84
CA ASP A 91 -12.18 -12.79 5.21
C ASP A 91 -11.70 -12.41 3.80
N ILE A 92 -10.39 -12.25 3.66
CA ILE A 92 -9.78 -11.63 2.48
C ILE A 92 -9.92 -12.55 1.26
N ASP A 93 -9.71 -13.84 1.45
CA ASP A 93 -9.74 -14.83 0.36
C ASP A 93 -11.15 -15.00 -0.22
N ASN A 94 -12.15 -14.99 0.65
CA ASN A 94 -13.55 -15.19 0.24
C ASN A 94 -14.29 -13.89 -0.08
N ARG A 95 -13.63 -12.73 0.07
CA ARG A 95 -14.21 -11.41 -0.16
C ARG A 95 -15.49 -11.20 0.63
N ARG A 96 -15.43 -11.48 1.93
CA ARG A 96 -16.54 -11.33 2.86
C ARG A 96 -16.13 -10.53 4.06
N GLY A 97 -17.03 -9.71 4.58
CA GLY A 97 -16.80 -8.89 5.78
C GLY A 97 -17.93 -9.02 6.78
N LEU A 98 -17.61 -8.67 8.03
CA LEU A 98 -18.57 -8.53 9.11
C LEU A 98 -18.33 -7.17 9.79
N ILE A 99 -19.38 -6.35 9.91
CA ILE A 99 -19.35 -5.09 10.65
C ILE A 99 -19.67 -5.42 12.10
N VAL A 100 -18.67 -5.30 12.99
CA VAL A 100 -18.81 -5.73 14.40
C VAL A 100 -19.75 -4.82 15.18
N ASN A 101 -19.68 -3.50 14.93
CA ASN A 101 -20.51 -2.48 15.55
C ASN A 101 -21.58 -1.98 14.59
N GLU A 102 -22.32 -2.93 13.99
CA GLU A 102 -23.31 -2.65 12.95
C GLU A 102 -24.44 -1.75 13.47
N ASN A 103 -24.74 -0.70 12.73
CA ASN A 103 -26.00 0.02 12.89
C ASN A 103 -27.09 -0.78 12.14
N PRO A 104 -28.17 -1.23 12.81
CA PRO A 104 -29.22 -2.05 12.20
C PRO A 104 -30.02 -1.31 11.12
N GLU A 105 -29.93 0.02 11.03
CA GLU A 105 -30.61 0.82 10.01
C GLU A 105 -29.90 0.83 8.65
N LEU A 106 -28.65 0.32 8.57
CA LEU A 106 -27.90 0.27 7.31
C LEU A 106 -28.52 -0.69 6.32
N SER A 107 -28.70 -0.23 5.10
CA SER A 107 -29.08 -1.07 3.96
C SER A 107 -27.94 -2.04 3.59
N LEU A 108 -28.26 -3.10 2.85
CA LEU A 108 -27.28 -4.05 2.39
C LEU A 108 -26.18 -3.39 1.51
N GLU A 109 -26.55 -2.43 0.69
CA GLU A 109 -25.60 -1.73 -0.18
C GLU A 109 -24.61 -0.86 0.63
N GLU A 110 -25.08 -0.16 1.66
CA GLU A 110 -24.21 0.59 2.56
C GLU A 110 -23.25 -0.36 3.31
N LYS A 111 -23.73 -1.51 3.77
CA LYS A 111 -22.88 -2.53 4.41
C LYS A 111 -21.81 -3.06 3.46
N LYS A 112 -22.15 -3.32 2.19
CA LYS A 112 -21.18 -3.74 1.16
C LYS A 112 -20.14 -2.66 0.92
N GLU A 113 -20.55 -1.41 0.84
CA GLU A 113 -19.64 -0.29 0.66
C GLU A 113 -18.66 -0.15 1.83
N ILE A 114 -19.14 -0.26 3.07
CA ILE A 114 -18.30 -0.25 4.27
C ILE A 114 -17.26 -1.38 4.22
N CYS A 115 -17.66 -2.62 3.93
CA CYS A 115 -16.73 -3.75 3.83
C CYS A 115 -15.74 -3.57 2.67
N HIS A 116 -16.19 -3.06 1.53
CA HIS A 116 -15.33 -2.78 0.38
C HIS A 116 -14.27 -1.71 0.69
N TRP A 117 -14.63 -0.62 1.39
CA TRP A 117 -13.67 0.40 1.81
C TRP A 117 -12.68 -0.15 2.84
N ALA A 118 -13.13 -0.94 3.82
CA ALA A 118 -12.25 -1.62 4.77
C ALA A 118 -11.20 -2.48 4.04
N TRP A 119 -11.61 -3.26 3.04
CA TRP A 119 -10.71 -4.06 2.22
C TRP A 119 -9.73 -3.18 1.42
N ARG A 120 -10.19 -2.10 0.80
CA ARG A 120 -9.32 -1.18 0.05
C ARG A 120 -8.27 -0.52 0.95
N TYR A 121 -8.66 -0.09 2.14
CA TYR A 121 -7.73 0.44 3.13
C TYR A 121 -6.71 -0.61 3.55
N TRP A 122 -7.14 -1.82 3.84
CA TRP A 122 -6.22 -2.90 4.18
C TRP A 122 -5.25 -3.19 3.03
N CYS A 123 -5.70 -3.30 1.79
CA CYS A 123 -4.83 -3.51 0.62
C CYS A 123 -3.77 -2.42 0.50
N ASN A 124 -4.20 -1.15 0.53
CA ASN A 124 -3.30 -0.01 0.36
C ASN A 124 -2.33 0.12 1.54
N ASP A 125 -2.81 0.03 2.76
CA ASP A 125 -2.02 0.37 3.94
C ASP A 125 -1.10 -0.80 4.35
N SER A 126 -1.46 -2.06 4.09
CA SER A 126 -0.55 -3.20 4.22
C SER A 126 0.55 -3.17 3.16
N PHE A 127 0.28 -2.62 1.98
CA PHE A 127 1.28 -2.43 0.94
C PHE A 127 2.33 -1.39 1.37
N TRP A 128 1.94 -0.29 2.03
CA TRP A 128 2.88 0.67 2.61
C TRP A 128 3.70 0.07 3.77
N LEU A 129 3.19 -0.96 4.46
CA LEU A 129 3.91 -1.60 5.55
C LEU A 129 5.10 -2.43 5.05
N ASN A 130 4.88 -3.33 4.07
CA ASN A 130 5.96 -4.17 3.53
C ASN A 130 5.69 -4.69 2.10
N PRO A 131 5.81 -3.86 1.06
CA PRO A 131 5.75 -4.31 -0.33
C PRO A 131 7.02 -5.05 -0.79
N VAL A 132 8.12 -4.93 -0.04
CA VAL A 132 9.38 -5.60 -0.36
C VAL A 132 9.22 -7.11 -0.42
N SER A 133 8.43 -7.69 0.49
CA SER A 133 8.15 -9.13 0.51
C SER A 133 7.24 -9.60 -0.62
N LYS A 134 6.67 -8.68 -1.40
CA LYS A 134 5.71 -8.97 -2.48
C LYS A 134 6.31 -8.93 -3.88
N VAL A 135 7.60 -8.66 -4.00
CA VAL A 135 8.25 -8.47 -5.31
C VAL A 135 8.37 -9.74 -6.14
N PHE A 136 8.09 -10.91 -5.56
CA PHE A 136 7.99 -12.21 -6.24
C PHE A 136 6.59 -12.82 -6.16
N ASP A 137 5.58 -12.06 -5.71
CA ASP A 137 4.20 -12.54 -5.73
C ASP A 137 3.76 -12.90 -7.18
N PRO A 138 2.83 -13.83 -7.36
CA PRO A 138 2.25 -14.09 -8.68
C PRO A 138 1.73 -12.81 -9.33
N GLY A 139 2.04 -12.61 -10.62
CA GLY A 139 1.67 -11.40 -11.34
C GLY A 139 2.60 -10.21 -11.11
N THR A 140 3.82 -10.42 -10.61
CA THR A 140 4.86 -9.38 -10.58
C THR A 140 5.88 -9.57 -11.69
N GLU A 141 6.28 -8.47 -12.30
CA GLU A 141 7.39 -8.40 -13.27
C GLU A 141 8.50 -7.54 -12.68
N ARG A 142 9.75 -7.97 -12.84
CA ARG A 142 10.93 -7.28 -12.34
C ARG A 142 11.85 -6.94 -13.48
N SER A 143 12.30 -5.69 -13.51
CA SER A 143 13.23 -5.21 -14.52
C SER A 143 14.33 -4.36 -13.89
N LEU A 144 15.54 -4.48 -14.43
CA LEU A 144 16.65 -3.63 -14.05
C LEU A 144 16.60 -2.34 -14.87
N VAL A 145 16.65 -1.22 -14.18
CA VAL A 145 16.67 0.13 -14.79
C VAL A 145 17.94 0.84 -14.36
N THR A 146 18.64 1.47 -15.27
CA THR A 146 19.72 2.40 -14.93
C THR A 146 19.12 3.80 -14.74
N TRP A 147 19.08 4.26 -13.49
CA TRP A 147 18.56 5.57 -13.12
C TRP A 147 19.66 6.42 -12.49
N HIS A 148 19.99 7.57 -13.10
CA HIS A 148 21.14 8.42 -12.69
C HIS A 148 22.46 7.66 -12.49
N GLY A 149 22.75 6.69 -13.37
CA GLY A 149 23.97 5.88 -13.32
C GLY A 149 23.95 4.76 -12.26
N GLN A 150 22.89 4.60 -11.50
CA GLN A 150 22.70 3.54 -10.52
C GLN A 150 21.75 2.46 -11.05
N LYS A 151 22.08 1.19 -10.80
CA LYS A 151 21.16 0.07 -11.03
C LYS A 151 20.01 0.14 -10.00
N THR A 152 18.78 0.16 -10.50
CA THR A 152 17.55 0.25 -9.71
C THR A 152 16.58 -0.85 -10.15
N LEU A 153 15.68 -1.26 -9.26
CA LEU A 153 14.72 -2.33 -9.49
C LEU A 153 13.34 -1.73 -9.82
N LEU A 154 12.84 -1.96 -11.02
CA LEU A 154 11.46 -1.68 -11.38
C LEU A 154 10.62 -2.94 -11.13
N VAL A 155 9.57 -2.82 -10.34
CA VAL A 155 8.59 -3.88 -10.09
C VAL A 155 7.22 -3.42 -10.58
N THR A 156 6.60 -4.20 -11.45
CA THR A 156 5.25 -3.97 -11.97
C THR A 156 4.31 -5.07 -11.47
N TYR A 157 3.19 -4.70 -10.86
CA TYR A 157 2.17 -5.61 -10.36
C TYR A 157 1.07 -5.75 -11.42
N THR A 158 1.13 -6.77 -12.25
CA THR A 158 0.21 -6.96 -13.39
C THR A 158 -1.14 -7.53 -12.98
N SER A 159 -1.24 -8.08 -11.77
CA SER A 159 -2.48 -8.63 -11.19
C SER A 159 -2.49 -8.51 -9.67
N GLY A 160 -3.67 -8.68 -9.06
CA GLY A 160 -3.88 -8.61 -7.62
C GLY A 160 -4.02 -7.18 -7.09
N GLY A 161 -4.30 -7.06 -5.78
CA GLY A 161 -4.51 -5.78 -5.10
C GLY A 161 -5.73 -5.01 -5.61
N SER A 162 -5.75 -3.70 -5.34
CA SER A 162 -6.82 -2.79 -5.75
C SER A 162 -6.56 -2.06 -7.07
N THR A 163 -5.29 -2.03 -7.53
CA THR A 163 -4.83 -1.27 -8.71
C THR A 163 -3.82 -2.07 -9.54
N PRO A 164 -4.27 -3.11 -10.28
CA PRO A 164 -3.39 -3.85 -11.20
C PRO A 164 -2.79 -2.93 -12.26
N GLY A 165 -1.51 -3.14 -12.59
CA GLY A 165 -0.74 -2.33 -13.54
C GLY A 165 0.19 -1.32 -12.87
N ASP A 166 0.09 -1.11 -11.59
CA ASP A 166 0.94 -0.20 -10.85
C ASP A 166 2.41 -0.63 -10.87
N SER A 167 3.31 0.34 -10.99
CA SER A 167 4.75 0.11 -11.10
C SER A 167 5.54 0.96 -10.10
N TYR A 168 6.62 0.38 -9.57
CA TYR A 168 7.44 0.99 -8.52
C TYR A 168 8.92 0.82 -8.85
N LEU A 169 9.65 1.93 -8.98
CA LEU A 169 11.10 1.93 -9.18
C LEU A 169 11.80 2.08 -7.83
N TRP A 170 12.39 1.02 -7.34
CA TRP A 170 13.09 0.96 -6.06
C TRP A 170 14.50 1.50 -6.17
N ILE A 171 14.83 2.48 -5.35
CA ILE A 171 16.16 3.06 -5.20
C ILE A 171 16.71 2.57 -3.86
N LEU A 172 17.77 1.76 -3.93
CA LEU A 172 18.35 1.09 -2.77
C LEU A 172 19.59 1.84 -2.28
N ASP A 173 19.95 1.64 -1.01
CA ASP A 173 21.24 2.04 -0.48
C ASP A 173 22.32 0.99 -0.82
N GLU A 174 23.54 1.21 -0.33
CA GLU A 174 24.69 0.32 -0.53
C GLU A 174 24.52 -1.08 0.07
N ASN A 175 23.64 -1.24 1.07
CA ASN A 175 23.31 -2.49 1.73
C ASN A 175 22.08 -3.19 1.10
N GLY A 176 21.53 -2.65 0.02
CA GLY A 176 20.35 -3.18 -0.65
C GLY A 176 19.02 -2.80 0.01
N ARG A 177 19.04 -1.95 1.06
CA ARG A 177 17.81 -1.52 1.74
C ARG A 177 17.11 -0.41 0.96
N PRO A 178 15.77 -0.45 0.84
CA PRO A 178 15.04 0.64 0.21
C PRO A 178 15.29 1.99 0.89
N LYS A 179 15.73 2.96 0.09
CA LYS A 179 15.91 4.36 0.48
C LYS A 179 14.74 5.22 0.00
N SER A 180 14.22 4.89 -1.17
CA SER A 180 13.04 5.53 -1.75
C SER A 180 12.52 4.69 -2.90
N TRP A 181 11.31 4.97 -3.30
CA TRP A 181 10.79 4.51 -4.57
C TRP A 181 10.19 5.67 -5.39
N LYS A 182 10.03 5.45 -6.68
CA LYS A 182 9.17 6.26 -7.56
C LYS A 182 8.02 5.38 -8.00
N LEU A 183 6.84 5.95 -8.13
CA LEU A 183 5.63 5.19 -8.41
C LEU A 183 4.89 5.74 -9.63
N TRP A 184 4.35 4.81 -10.40
CA TRP A 184 3.42 5.02 -11.51
C TRP A 184 2.19 4.19 -11.19
N VAL A 185 1.17 4.84 -10.64
CA VAL A 185 -0.03 4.17 -10.12
C VAL A 185 -1.27 4.82 -10.71
N SER A 186 -2.25 4.01 -11.05
CA SER A 186 -3.45 4.43 -11.78
C SER A 186 -4.28 5.51 -11.07
N ILE A 187 -4.18 5.57 -9.73
CA ILE A 187 -4.93 6.55 -8.92
C ILE A 187 -4.25 7.92 -8.79
N ILE A 188 -3.01 8.04 -9.28
CA ILE A 188 -2.25 9.30 -9.25
C ILE A 188 -1.94 9.69 -10.70
N PRO A 189 -2.39 10.87 -11.16
CA PRO A 189 -2.24 11.26 -12.56
C PRO A 189 -0.82 11.67 -12.96
N ILE A 190 0.10 11.80 -12.00
CA ILE A 190 1.51 12.17 -12.22
C ILE A 190 2.38 10.96 -11.95
N GLY A 191 3.05 10.44 -12.99
CA GLY A 191 4.01 9.34 -12.88
C GLY A 191 5.35 9.79 -12.29
N GLY A 192 6.07 8.85 -11.67
CA GLY A 192 7.39 9.10 -11.09
C GLY A 192 7.38 9.84 -9.76
N MET A 193 6.24 9.96 -9.10
CA MET A 193 6.18 10.56 -7.77
C MET A 193 7.05 9.76 -6.79
N ARG A 194 7.95 10.46 -6.09
CA ARG A 194 8.94 9.83 -5.21
C ARG A 194 8.49 9.90 -3.75
N PHE A 195 8.60 8.75 -3.04
CA PHE A 195 8.49 8.68 -1.58
C PHE A 195 9.77 8.12 -0.98
N SER A 196 10.19 8.64 0.15
CA SER A 196 11.27 8.06 0.94
C SER A 196 10.83 6.80 1.70
N TRP A 197 11.82 6.01 2.13
CA TRP A 197 11.63 4.85 3.01
C TRP A 197 12.53 5.05 4.22
N ASP A 198 11.96 5.61 5.30
CA ASP A 198 12.69 6.08 6.47
C ASP A 198 12.18 5.42 7.75
N LYS A 199 12.87 5.68 8.87
CA LYS A 199 12.51 5.22 10.21
C LYS A 199 12.25 3.72 10.26
N TRP A 200 13.23 2.95 9.79
CA TRP A 200 13.19 1.50 9.86
C TRP A 200 13.20 1.02 11.31
N VAL A 201 12.28 0.11 11.64
CA VAL A 201 12.17 -0.54 12.94
C VAL A 201 12.22 -2.05 12.76
N GLU A 202 12.84 -2.73 13.71
CA GLU A 202 12.83 -4.18 13.79
C GLU A 202 11.62 -4.63 14.63
N LEU A 203 10.74 -5.44 14.05
CA LEU A 203 9.66 -6.06 14.80
C LEU A 203 10.18 -7.22 15.64
N GLU A 204 9.43 -7.65 16.65
CA GLU A 204 9.83 -8.73 17.56
C GLU A 204 10.18 -10.05 16.83
N THR A 205 9.59 -10.27 15.68
CA THR A 205 9.88 -11.41 14.80
C THR A 205 11.21 -11.28 14.05
N GLY A 206 11.89 -10.15 14.14
CA GLY A 206 13.18 -9.85 13.49
C GLY A 206 13.06 -9.27 12.08
N VAL A 207 11.85 -9.00 11.57
CA VAL A 207 11.68 -8.35 10.28
C VAL A 207 11.80 -6.84 10.41
N MET A 208 12.46 -6.21 9.44
CA MET A 208 12.57 -4.75 9.34
C MET A 208 11.39 -4.18 8.55
N VAL A 209 10.71 -3.18 9.09
CA VAL A 209 9.67 -2.41 8.40
C VAL A 209 9.97 -0.92 8.45
N SER A 210 9.68 -0.19 7.36
CA SER A 210 9.77 1.27 7.36
C SER A 210 8.47 1.86 7.89
N THR A 211 8.59 2.85 8.75
CA THR A 211 7.43 3.48 9.40
C THR A 211 7.17 4.90 8.96
N TYR A 212 7.93 5.40 7.97
CA TYR A 212 7.79 6.78 7.53
C TYR A 212 8.12 6.92 6.04
N HIS A 213 7.15 7.39 5.28
CA HIS A 213 7.33 7.61 3.85
C HIS A 213 6.96 9.06 3.52
N PHE A 214 7.96 9.82 3.09
CA PHE A 214 7.82 11.24 2.84
C PHE A 214 7.83 11.57 1.35
N ASN A 215 6.86 12.41 0.99
CA ASN A 215 6.81 13.17 -0.25
C ASN A 215 6.38 14.60 0.10
N PRO A 216 6.82 15.67 -0.59
CA PRO A 216 6.42 17.04 -0.28
C PRO A 216 4.91 17.29 -0.27
N VAL A 217 4.14 16.48 -0.98
CA VAL A 217 2.67 16.61 -1.06
C VAL A 217 1.97 15.76 0.00
N LYS A 218 2.53 14.59 0.34
CA LYS A 218 1.91 13.60 1.25
C LYS A 218 2.95 12.90 2.09
N THR A 219 2.69 12.82 3.38
CA THR A 219 3.46 11.97 4.30
C THR A 219 2.61 10.78 4.72
N ILE A 220 3.24 9.59 4.80
CA ILE A 220 2.58 8.35 5.23
C ILE A 220 3.36 7.82 6.43
N PRO A 221 2.99 8.24 7.66
CA PRO A 221 3.52 7.69 8.89
C PRO A 221 2.74 6.43 9.28
N LEU A 222 3.42 5.32 9.52
CA LEU A 222 2.84 4.13 10.12
C LEU A 222 3.10 4.15 11.62
N HIS A 223 2.06 3.89 12.40
CA HIS A 223 2.10 4.01 13.86
C HIS A 223 2.12 2.64 14.51
N ASN A 224 2.98 2.49 15.52
CA ASN A 224 3.02 1.34 16.43
C ASN A 224 2.94 -0.03 15.71
N PRO A 225 3.80 -0.32 14.72
CA PRO A 225 3.79 -1.61 14.06
C PRO A 225 4.25 -2.69 15.07
N VAL A 226 3.45 -3.74 15.16
CA VAL A 226 3.76 -4.93 15.97
C VAL A 226 3.70 -6.15 15.06
N GLY A 227 4.68 -7.05 15.19
CA GLY A 227 4.70 -8.33 14.48
C GLY A 227 4.91 -9.46 15.47
N LYS A 228 4.09 -10.51 15.37
CA LYS A 228 4.15 -11.71 16.21
C LYS A 228 4.11 -12.97 15.34
N THR A 229 4.55 -14.08 15.91
CA THR A 229 4.52 -15.38 15.22
C THR A 229 3.08 -15.89 15.04
N ASN A 230 2.20 -15.61 16.02
CA ASN A 230 0.80 -16.01 15.97
C ASN A 230 -0.09 -14.90 16.47
N LEU A 231 -1.37 -14.95 16.08
CA LEU A 231 -2.39 -14.00 16.59
C LEU A 231 -2.58 -14.15 18.11
N SER A 232 -2.48 -15.37 18.65
CA SER A 232 -2.56 -15.66 20.07
C SER A 232 -1.44 -15.02 20.93
N ASP A 233 -0.36 -14.57 20.30
CA ASP A 233 0.71 -13.82 20.96
C ASP A 233 0.36 -12.31 21.11
N MET A 234 -0.74 -11.87 20.49
CA MET A 234 -1.28 -10.49 20.59
C MET A 234 -2.56 -10.40 21.42
N PHE A 235 -3.40 -11.43 21.36
CA PHE A 235 -4.75 -11.43 21.94
C PHE A 235 -5.01 -12.73 22.68
N GLU A 236 -5.62 -12.66 23.86
CA GLU A 236 -6.02 -13.84 24.66
C GLU A 236 -7.13 -14.64 23.96
N GLU A 237 -8.04 -13.94 23.28
CA GLU A 237 -9.14 -14.54 22.52
C GLU A 237 -8.95 -14.30 21.01
N ASP A 238 -9.42 -15.23 20.17
CA ASP A 238 -9.39 -15.06 18.71
C ASP A 238 -10.44 -14.03 18.29
N ILE A 239 -9.96 -12.82 18.00
CA ILE A 239 -10.79 -11.67 17.60
C ILE A 239 -11.57 -11.90 16.30
N PHE A 240 -11.25 -12.94 15.52
CA PHE A 240 -11.92 -13.29 14.28
C PHE A 240 -13.01 -14.35 14.45
N THR A 241 -13.21 -14.88 15.66
CA THR A 241 -14.29 -15.84 15.96
C THR A 241 -15.66 -15.42 15.40
N PRO A 242 -16.08 -14.13 15.43
CA PRO A 242 -17.36 -13.71 14.90
C PRO A 242 -17.55 -13.99 13.40
N LEU A 243 -16.49 -14.02 12.59
CA LEU A 243 -16.56 -14.37 11.16
C LEU A 243 -17.07 -15.80 10.89
N PHE A 244 -16.96 -16.68 11.90
CA PHE A 244 -17.27 -18.10 11.76
C PHE A 244 -18.52 -18.51 12.57
N SER A 245 -19.06 -17.57 13.37
CA SER A 245 -20.21 -17.87 14.26
C SER A 245 -21.55 -17.87 13.52
N ASP A 246 -21.72 -16.97 12.53
CA ASP A 246 -22.93 -16.87 11.72
C ASP A 246 -22.58 -16.46 10.28
N SER A 247 -22.61 -17.43 9.39
CA SER A 247 -22.32 -17.20 7.97
C SER A 247 -23.37 -16.33 7.26
N SER A 248 -24.59 -16.20 7.82
CA SER A 248 -25.66 -15.38 7.24
C SER A 248 -25.43 -13.87 7.48
N ALA A 249 -24.62 -13.51 8.48
CA ALA A 249 -24.24 -12.14 8.77
C ALA A 249 -23.09 -11.63 7.89
N LEU A 250 -22.43 -12.50 7.11
CA LEU A 250 -21.31 -12.13 6.27
C LEU A 250 -21.77 -11.38 5.01
N ILE A 251 -21.12 -10.27 4.74
CA ILE A 251 -21.43 -9.34 3.66
C ILE A 251 -20.40 -9.56 2.54
N PRO A 252 -20.80 -9.99 1.33
CA PRO A 252 -19.90 -10.05 0.19
C PRO A 252 -19.59 -8.64 -0.33
N PHE A 253 -18.33 -8.38 -0.77
CA PHE A 253 -17.90 -7.08 -1.25
C PHE A 253 -16.90 -7.16 -2.42
#